data_c421f90ec9752593c1b4bb2c421c84a4
#
_entry.id   c421f90ec9752593c1b4bb2c421c84a4
#
_cell.length_a   1.000
_cell.length_b   1.000
_cell.length_c   1.000
_cell.angle_alpha   90.00
_cell.angle_beta   90.00
_cell.angle_gamma   90.00
#
_symmetry.space_group_name_H-M   'P 1'
#
loop_
_entity.id
_entity.type
_entity.pdbx_description
1 polymer ?
#
loop_
_entity_poly.entity_id
_entity_poly.type
_entity_poly.pdbx_seq_one_letter_code
_entity_poly.pdbx_strand_id
1 'polypeptide(L)'
;MYILNEKEYIREILASCNKPDNISNGYLITLIAKYYFDRGKDPNILIDTVKAKMLEFNIEGYQEYRYANKIKKTCIDLYDSESKNLFRELEYVPIYEKELKVVESLPNDRQKKFMFTLFAIARYMNSEGWINKKDSKGLSEVFKLANVTLSSDKKNELLHELYSNGYIHFGKKVNNLNIKIDLGDTDDDIAYKVTQFENIGNQYIGNFKKGYKQCSNPGCGRKIRIKSKNDYSTKYCSKCAYEIKLKQVNQCKQRRKAILE
;
A
#
# COMPACT_ATOMS: atom_id res chain seq x y z
N MET A 1 -3.22 4.01 -2.11
CA MET A 1 -1.81 3.67 -1.79
C MET A 1 -1.50 4.15 -0.39
N TYR A 2 -0.73 3.38 0.38
CA TYR A 2 -0.34 3.69 1.76
C TYR A 2 1.18 3.87 1.80
N ILE A 3 1.64 5.08 2.09
CA ILE A 3 3.06 5.46 2.15
C ILE A 3 3.38 5.81 3.60
N LEU A 4 4.30 5.10 4.21
CA LEU A 4 4.67 5.33 5.61
C LEU A 4 5.49 6.62 5.77
N ASN A 5 6.47 6.84 4.90
CA ASN A 5 7.28 8.05 4.90
C ASN A 5 7.08 8.80 3.57
N GLU A 6 6.15 9.76 3.57
CA GLU A 6 5.86 10.57 2.39
C GLU A 6 7.04 11.47 1.98
N LYS A 7 7.82 11.94 2.95
CA LYS A 7 8.95 12.86 2.70
C LYS A 7 10.11 12.17 1.99
N GLU A 8 10.45 10.98 2.43
CA GLU A 8 11.49 10.18 1.78
C GLU A 8 11.02 9.69 0.40
N TYR A 9 9.80 9.21 0.31
CA TYR A 9 9.20 8.75 -0.93
C TYR A 9 9.20 9.82 -2.03
N ILE A 10 8.78 11.06 -1.72
CA ILE A 10 8.80 12.14 -2.72
C ILE A 10 10.22 12.56 -3.08
N ARG A 11 11.16 12.48 -2.13
CA ARG A 11 12.57 12.76 -2.42
C ARG A 11 13.14 11.80 -3.47
N GLU A 12 12.88 10.51 -3.32
CA GLU A 12 13.30 9.47 -4.27
C GLU A 12 12.66 9.68 -5.65
N ILE A 13 11.36 9.98 -5.70
CA ILE A 13 10.64 10.27 -6.95
C ILE A 13 11.25 11.48 -7.66
N LEU A 14 11.50 12.57 -6.94
CA LEU A 14 12.08 13.77 -7.53
C LEU A 14 13.52 13.55 -8.02
N ALA A 15 14.30 12.72 -7.32
CA ALA A 15 15.66 12.37 -7.73
C ALA A 15 15.70 11.49 -8.99
N SER A 16 14.74 10.59 -9.13
CA SER A 16 14.66 9.69 -10.29
C SER A 16 13.94 10.29 -11.50
N CYS A 17 13.23 11.40 -11.33
CA CYS A 17 12.31 11.99 -12.31
C CYS A 17 11.34 10.97 -12.94
N ASN A 18 11.01 9.91 -12.21
CA ASN A 18 10.16 8.83 -12.68
C ASN A 18 8.94 8.66 -11.78
N LYS A 19 7.75 8.88 -12.35
CA LYS A 19 6.50 8.68 -11.62
C LYS A 19 6.19 7.18 -11.51
N PRO A 20 6.03 6.63 -10.29
CA PRO A 20 5.56 5.25 -10.13
C PRO A 20 4.12 5.05 -10.65
N ASP A 21 3.86 3.92 -11.31
CA ASP A 21 2.54 3.61 -11.91
C ASP A 21 1.40 3.56 -10.88
N ASN A 22 1.71 3.23 -9.64
CA ASN A 22 0.75 3.05 -8.56
C ASN A 22 0.32 4.36 -7.88
N ILE A 23 0.86 5.52 -8.30
CA ILE A 23 0.52 6.84 -7.76
C ILE A 23 -0.30 7.65 -8.77
N SER A 24 -1.41 8.25 -8.31
CA SER A 24 -2.20 9.15 -9.15
C SER A 24 -1.49 10.51 -9.34
N ASN A 25 -1.70 11.15 -10.51
CA ASN A 25 -1.18 12.49 -10.76
C ASN A 25 -1.63 13.49 -9.66
N GLY A 26 -2.88 13.34 -9.18
CA GLY A 26 -3.40 14.20 -8.13
C GLY A 26 -2.69 14.04 -6.79
N TYR A 27 -2.26 12.85 -6.44
CA TYR A 27 -1.50 12.62 -5.21
C TYR A 27 -0.03 13.03 -5.37
N LEU A 28 0.55 12.81 -6.55
CA LEU A 28 1.90 13.31 -6.87
C LEU A 28 1.96 14.84 -6.75
N ILE A 29 0.97 15.57 -7.29
CA ILE A 29 0.85 17.03 -7.13
C ILE A 29 0.86 17.41 -5.64
N THR A 30 0.11 16.71 -4.80
CA THR A 30 0.06 16.98 -3.36
C THR A 30 1.42 16.76 -2.68
N LEU A 31 2.12 15.68 -3.03
CA LEU A 31 3.45 15.40 -2.46
C LEU A 31 4.50 16.42 -2.91
N ILE A 32 4.50 16.81 -4.18
CA ILE A 32 5.40 17.85 -4.71
C ILE A 32 5.11 19.19 -4.03
N ALA A 33 3.84 19.57 -3.90
CA ALA A 33 3.45 20.81 -3.25
C ALA A 33 3.93 20.85 -1.79
N LYS A 34 3.69 19.79 -1.01
CA LYS A 34 4.18 19.66 0.38
C LYS A 34 5.72 19.78 0.43
N TYR A 35 6.42 19.11 -0.50
CA TYR A 35 7.87 19.08 -0.50
C TYR A 35 8.52 20.45 -0.72
N TYR A 36 7.94 21.27 -1.60
CA TYR A 36 8.44 22.63 -1.85
C TYR A 36 7.88 23.66 -0.88
N PHE A 37 6.69 23.44 -0.32
CA PHE A 37 6.16 24.21 0.80
C PHE A 37 7.06 24.10 2.05
N ASP A 38 7.48 22.89 2.41
CA ASP A 38 8.42 22.60 3.53
C ASP A 38 9.79 23.33 3.36
N ARG A 39 10.08 23.83 2.14
CA ARG A 39 11.27 24.60 1.81
C ARG A 39 11.05 26.12 1.75
N GLY A 40 9.93 26.60 2.27
CA GLY A 40 9.63 28.02 2.40
C GLY A 40 9.30 28.76 1.10
N LYS A 41 8.80 28.05 0.07
CA LYS A 41 8.32 28.68 -1.16
C LYS A 41 7.04 29.45 -0.89
N ASP A 42 6.94 30.70 -1.38
CA ASP A 42 5.68 31.46 -1.33
C ASP A 42 4.60 30.85 -2.27
N PRO A 43 3.29 31.22 -2.09
CA PRO A 43 2.19 30.57 -2.80
C PRO A 43 2.30 30.60 -4.33
N ASN A 44 2.72 31.71 -4.92
CA ASN A 44 2.78 31.84 -6.37
C ASN A 44 3.97 31.05 -6.94
N ILE A 45 5.13 31.19 -6.32
CA ILE A 45 6.33 30.41 -6.69
C ILE A 45 6.08 28.91 -6.49
N LEU A 46 5.32 28.52 -5.46
CA LEU A 46 4.97 27.14 -5.24
C LEU A 46 4.13 26.57 -6.38
N ILE A 47 3.10 27.31 -6.84
CA ILE A 47 2.23 26.90 -7.95
C ILE A 47 3.07 26.64 -9.21
N ASP A 48 3.94 27.60 -9.57
CA ASP A 48 4.77 27.49 -10.78
C ASP A 48 5.83 26.37 -10.65
N THR A 49 6.39 26.19 -9.44
CA THR A 49 7.30 25.07 -9.17
C THR A 49 6.61 23.73 -9.36
N VAL A 50 5.39 23.56 -8.84
CA VAL A 50 4.63 22.30 -8.98
C VAL A 50 4.30 22.02 -10.43
N LYS A 51 3.90 23.04 -11.21
CA LYS A 51 3.65 22.90 -12.67
C LYS A 51 4.91 22.45 -13.40
N ALA A 52 6.02 23.15 -13.19
CA ALA A 52 7.29 22.82 -13.82
C ALA A 52 7.72 21.38 -13.50
N LYS A 53 7.64 20.96 -12.23
CA LYS A 53 7.98 19.61 -11.83
C LYS A 53 7.07 18.55 -12.44
N MET A 54 5.77 18.80 -12.55
CA MET A 54 4.83 17.89 -13.21
C MET A 54 5.13 17.69 -14.70
N LEU A 55 5.66 18.72 -15.38
CA LEU A 55 6.11 18.62 -16.78
C LEU A 55 7.42 17.82 -16.92
N GLU A 56 8.36 18.00 -15.97
CA GLU A 56 9.64 17.25 -15.96
C GLU A 56 9.43 15.72 -15.89
N PHE A 57 8.37 15.25 -15.24
CA PHE A 57 8.06 13.81 -15.15
C PHE A 57 7.65 13.17 -16.48
N ASN A 58 7.38 13.96 -17.52
CA ASN A 58 6.96 13.47 -18.85
C ASN A 58 5.89 12.38 -18.80
N ILE A 59 4.83 12.61 -17.99
CA ILE A 59 3.77 11.65 -17.74
C ILE A 59 2.91 11.50 -18.99
N GLU A 60 2.77 10.28 -19.51
CA GLU A 60 1.91 10.00 -20.66
C GLU A 60 0.47 10.50 -20.44
N GLY A 61 -0.04 11.27 -21.39
CA GLY A 61 -1.39 11.85 -21.32
C GLY A 61 -1.58 12.96 -20.27
N TYR A 62 -0.51 13.43 -19.63
CA TYR A 62 -0.60 14.59 -18.76
C TYR A 62 -0.85 15.87 -19.58
N GLN A 63 -1.87 16.62 -19.15
CA GLN A 63 -2.21 17.92 -19.74
C GLN A 63 -2.37 18.93 -18.61
N GLU A 64 -1.50 19.94 -18.57
CA GLU A 64 -1.42 20.91 -17.47
C GLU A 64 -2.77 21.57 -17.18
N TYR A 65 -3.51 21.98 -18.21
CA TYR A 65 -4.80 22.67 -18.05
C TYR A 65 -5.84 21.84 -17.26
N ARG A 66 -5.78 20.51 -17.33
CA ARG A 66 -6.68 19.62 -16.57
C ARG A 66 -6.36 19.63 -15.08
N TYR A 67 -5.13 19.93 -14.72
CA TYR A 67 -4.66 19.92 -13.34
C TYR A 67 -4.44 21.31 -12.75
N ALA A 68 -4.54 22.37 -13.55
CA ALA A 68 -4.27 23.75 -13.14
C ALA A 68 -5.05 24.17 -11.88
N ASN A 69 -6.37 23.93 -11.87
CA ASN A 69 -7.22 24.23 -10.70
C ASN A 69 -6.84 23.39 -9.48
N LYS A 70 -6.51 22.12 -9.68
CA LYS A 70 -6.08 21.24 -8.59
C LYS A 70 -4.75 21.67 -8.01
N ILE A 71 -3.77 22.02 -8.85
CA ILE A 71 -2.46 22.53 -8.41
C ILE A 71 -2.66 23.80 -7.59
N LYS A 72 -3.39 24.79 -8.14
CA LYS A 72 -3.68 26.06 -7.45
C LYS A 72 -4.33 25.82 -6.10
N LYS A 73 -5.42 25.05 -6.06
CA LYS A 73 -6.12 24.74 -4.82
C LYS A 73 -5.23 24.04 -3.81
N THR A 74 -4.49 23.00 -4.24
CA THR A 74 -3.58 22.25 -3.34
C THR A 74 -2.51 23.15 -2.74
N CYS A 75 -1.91 24.04 -3.54
CA CYS A 75 -0.89 24.96 -3.06
C CYS A 75 -1.47 26.00 -2.07
N ILE A 76 -2.66 26.57 -2.34
CA ILE A 76 -3.31 27.52 -1.43
C ILE A 76 -3.73 26.83 -0.12
N ASP A 77 -4.36 25.66 -0.20
CA ASP A 77 -4.80 24.89 0.99
C ASP A 77 -3.63 24.60 1.96
N LEU A 78 -2.37 24.57 1.48
CA LEU A 78 -1.21 24.36 2.32
C LEU A 78 -0.92 25.57 3.23
N TYR A 79 -1.24 26.79 2.84
CA TYR A 79 -1.04 27.98 3.67
C TYR A 79 -2.23 28.23 4.60
N ASP A 80 -3.42 27.72 4.24
CA ASP A 80 -4.64 27.95 5.02
C ASP A 80 -4.82 26.97 6.20
N SER A 81 -4.02 25.90 6.28
CA SER A 81 -4.21 24.87 7.29
C SER A 81 -2.90 24.18 7.69
N GLU A 82 -2.38 24.54 8.85
CA GLU A 82 -1.15 23.95 9.41
C GLU A 82 -1.23 22.41 9.55
N SER A 83 -2.38 21.88 9.92
CA SER A 83 -2.56 20.43 10.11
C SER A 83 -2.51 19.60 8.83
N LYS A 84 -2.78 20.20 7.66
CA LYS A 84 -2.71 19.51 6.35
C LYS A 84 -1.33 19.51 5.73
N ASN A 85 -0.41 20.27 6.29
CA ASN A 85 0.90 20.55 5.69
C ASN A 85 1.93 19.50 6.04
N LEU A 86 1.68 18.70 7.07
CA LEU A 86 2.63 17.70 7.54
C LEU A 86 2.72 16.50 6.61
N PHE A 87 3.95 16.11 6.32
CA PHE A 87 4.20 14.79 5.74
C PHE A 87 3.85 13.71 6.76
N ARG A 88 3.34 12.59 6.27
CA ARG A 88 3.28 11.40 7.09
C ARG A 88 4.68 10.79 7.17
N GLU A 89 5.23 10.76 8.36
CA GLU A 89 6.55 10.20 8.64
C GLU A 89 6.40 9.12 9.71
N LEU A 90 5.97 7.92 9.28
CA LEU A 90 5.84 6.75 10.14
C LEU A 90 6.98 5.79 9.82
N GLU A 91 7.64 5.28 10.85
CA GLU A 91 8.60 4.19 10.70
C GLU A 91 7.87 2.85 10.45
N TYR A 92 6.78 2.62 11.16
CA TYR A 92 5.94 1.43 11.04
C TYR A 92 4.51 1.71 11.50
N VAL A 93 3.62 0.79 11.19
CA VAL A 93 2.27 0.72 11.75
C VAL A 93 2.22 -0.44 12.75
N PRO A 94 1.89 -0.20 14.03
CA PRO A 94 1.82 -1.27 15.02
C PRO A 94 0.57 -2.12 14.83
N ILE A 95 0.70 -3.42 15.05
CA ILE A 95 -0.39 -4.36 15.30
C ILE A 95 -0.17 -4.89 16.71
N TYR A 96 -1.17 -4.77 17.55
CA TYR A 96 -1.09 -5.13 18.96
C TYR A 96 -1.52 -6.58 19.22
N GLU A 97 -1.12 -7.13 20.37
CA GLU A 97 -1.40 -8.52 20.77
C GLU A 97 -2.90 -8.86 20.74
N LYS A 98 -3.77 -7.96 21.21
CA LYS A 98 -5.23 -8.17 21.16
C LYS A 98 -5.76 -8.29 19.74
N GLU A 99 -5.26 -7.43 18.84
CA GLU A 99 -5.64 -7.45 17.42
C GLU A 99 -5.17 -8.74 16.75
N LEU A 100 -3.95 -9.18 17.07
CA LEU A 100 -3.41 -10.43 16.57
C LEU A 100 -4.23 -11.64 17.04
N LYS A 101 -4.64 -11.67 18.31
CA LYS A 101 -5.52 -12.73 18.86
C LYS A 101 -6.85 -12.78 18.14
N VAL A 102 -7.45 -11.62 17.82
CA VAL A 102 -8.67 -11.55 16.99
C VAL A 102 -8.42 -12.17 15.61
N VAL A 103 -7.32 -11.82 14.95
CA VAL A 103 -6.96 -12.41 13.65
C VAL A 103 -6.78 -13.93 13.77
N GLU A 104 -6.10 -14.41 14.79
CA GLU A 104 -5.82 -15.84 15.00
C GLU A 104 -7.08 -16.66 15.31
N SER A 105 -8.10 -16.05 15.93
CA SER A 105 -9.38 -16.72 16.22
C SER A 105 -10.22 -17.01 14.96
N LEU A 106 -9.94 -16.33 13.84
CA LEU A 106 -10.71 -16.52 12.61
C LEU A 106 -10.50 -17.91 11.99
N PRO A 107 -11.53 -18.50 11.36
CA PRO A 107 -11.49 -19.90 10.96
C PRO A 107 -10.58 -20.18 9.75
N ASN A 108 -10.36 -19.24 8.85
CA ASN A 108 -9.62 -19.50 7.63
C ASN A 108 -8.62 -18.39 7.26
N ASP A 109 -7.62 -18.74 6.47
CA ASP A 109 -6.52 -17.84 6.09
C ASP A 109 -6.98 -16.60 5.31
N ARG A 110 -8.09 -16.66 4.58
CA ARG A 110 -8.60 -15.53 3.81
C ARG A 110 -9.12 -14.45 4.76
N GLN A 111 -9.92 -14.86 5.74
CA GLN A 111 -10.41 -13.95 6.78
C GLN A 111 -9.27 -13.40 7.63
N LYS A 112 -8.31 -14.23 8.03
CA LYS A 112 -7.12 -13.82 8.78
C LYS A 112 -6.31 -12.74 8.04
N LYS A 113 -6.00 -12.97 6.77
CA LYS A 113 -5.29 -12.00 5.93
C LYS A 113 -6.07 -10.70 5.80
N PHE A 114 -7.37 -10.80 5.57
CA PHE A 114 -8.23 -9.65 5.38
C PHE A 114 -8.31 -8.81 6.66
N MET A 115 -8.60 -9.42 7.81
CA MET A 115 -8.66 -8.74 9.10
C MET A 115 -7.32 -8.12 9.50
N PHE A 116 -6.21 -8.82 9.33
CA PHE A 116 -4.87 -8.26 9.58
C PHE A 116 -4.63 -7.01 8.74
N THR A 117 -5.06 -7.04 7.48
CA THR A 117 -4.96 -5.88 6.58
C THR A 117 -5.86 -4.73 7.02
N LEU A 118 -7.08 -5.02 7.51
CA LEU A 118 -7.98 -4.00 8.05
C LEU A 118 -7.37 -3.31 9.27
N PHE A 119 -6.81 -4.06 10.22
CA PHE A 119 -6.12 -3.50 11.39
C PHE A 119 -4.99 -2.57 10.96
N ALA A 120 -4.11 -3.02 10.06
CA ALA A 120 -3.02 -2.20 9.57
C ALA A 120 -3.51 -0.90 8.89
N ILE A 121 -4.56 -0.96 8.08
CA ILE A 121 -5.14 0.22 7.42
C ILE A 121 -5.74 1.17 8.45
N ALA A 122 -6.53 0.67 9.41
CA ALA A 122 -7.18 1.50 10.41
C ALA A 122 -6.15 2.22 11.29
N ARG A 123 -5.11 1.53 11.73
CA ARG A 123 -3.99 2.12 12.48
C ARG A 123 -3.23 3.17 11.64
N TYR A 124 -2.94 2.86 10.38
CA TYR A 124 -2.32 3.82 9.46
C TYR A 124 -3.17 5.07 9.27
N MET A 125 -4.49 4.94 9.15
CA MET A 125 -5.39 6.07 8.96
C MET A 125 -5.65 6.88 10.23
N ASN A 126 -5.34 6.33 11.39
CA ASN A 126 -5.63 6.90 12.72
C ASN A 126 -7.09 7.35 12.84
N SER A 127 -8.02 6.48 12.48
CA SER A 127 -9.44 6.78 12.27
C SER A 127 -10.37 6.04 13.23
N GLU A 128 -9.93 5.76 14.45
CA GLU A 128 -10.71 5.06 15.48
C GLU A 128 -11.37 3.76 14.97
N GLY A 129 -10.67 3.05 14.11
CA GLY A 129 -11.14 1.81 13.51
C GLY A 129 -11.98 1.97 12.24
N TRP A 130 -12.32 3.19 11.83
CA TRP A 130 -13.06 3.42 10.61
C TRP A 130 -12.20 3.31 9.36
N ILE A 131 -12.64 2.50 8.41
CA ILE A 131 -12.06 2.39 7.08
C ILE A 131 -13.06 2.95 6.09
N ASN A 132 -12.91 4.25 5.82
CA ASN A 132 -13.81 5.01 4.95
C ASN A 132 -13.41 4.80 3.49
N LYS A 133 -14.00 3.80 2.84
CA LYS A 133 -13.87 3.56 1.41
C LYS A 133 -15.20 3.90 0.74
N LYS A 134 -15.23 5.02 0.03
CA LYS A 134 -16.45 5.60 -0.54
C LYS A 134 -17.10 4.75 -1.65
N ASP A 135 -16.40 3.73 -2.15
CA ASP A 135 -16.87 2.91 -3.26
C ASP A 135 -16.34 1.47 -3.20
N SER A 136 -16.89 0.62 -4.05
CA SER A 136 -16.45 -0.77 -4.23
C SER A 136 -14.98 -0.90 -4.65
N LYS A 137 -14.41 0.13 -5.31
CA LYS A 137 -12.99 0.14 -5.70
C LYS A 137 -12.08 0.22 -4.49
N GLY A 138 -12.45 1.05 -3.49
CA GLY A 138 -11.70 1.14 -2.25
C GLY A 138 -11.64 -0.18 -1.48
N LEU A 139 -12.74 -0.90 -1.41
CA LEU A 139 -12.78 -2.23 -0.80
C LEU A 139 -11.98 -3.26 -1.61
N SER A 140 -12.04 -3.18 -2.94
CA SER A 140 -11.20 -4.02 -3.82
C SER A 140 -9.71 -3.79 -3.60
N GLU A 141 -9.30 -2.57 -3.27
CA GLU A 141 -7.92 -2.26 -2.86
C GLU A 141 -7.53 -2.99 -1.58
N VAL A 142 -8.41 -3.03 -0.58
CA VAL A 142 -8.16 -3.78 0.67
C VAL A 142 -7.97 -5.27 0.39
N PHE A 143 -8.83 -5.88 -0.43
CA PHE A 143 -8.67 -7.28 -0.84
C PHE A 143 -7.35 -7.54 -1.58
N LYS A 144 -6.95 -6.61 -2.45
CA LYS A 144 -5.66 -6.67 -3.15
C LYS A 144 -4.48 -6.61 -2.19
N LEU A 145 -4.49 -5.69 -1.22
CA LEU A 145 -3.46 -5.58 -0.19
C LEU A 145 -3.41 -6.82 0.71
N ALA A 146 -4.57 -7.37 1.05
CA ALA A 146 -4.68 -8.62 1.79
C ALA A 146 -4.19 -9.84 0.98
N ASN A 147 -3.95 -9.68 -0.32
CA ASN A 147 -3.67 -10.77 -1.25
C ASN A 147 -4.74 -11.87 -1.18
N VAL A 148 -6.00 -11.46 -1.19
CA VAL A 148 -7.19 -12.30 -1.20
C VAL A 148 -7.93 -12.10 -2.52
N THR A 149 -7.83 -13.09 -3.40
CA THR A 149 -8.50 -13.07 -4.71
C THR A 149 -9.79 -13.85 -4.62
N LEU A 150 -10.93 -13.16 -4.81
CA LEU A 150 -12.28 -13.70 -4.74
C LEU A 150 -13.15 -13.04 -5.82
N SER A 151 -14.21 -13.74 -6.28
CA SER A 151 -15.31 -13.15 -7.04
C SER A 151 -16.07 -12.13 -6.19
N SER A 152 -16.89 -11.28 -6.82
CA SER A 152 -17.70 -10.28 -6.10
C SER A 152 -18.57 -10.92 -5.01
N ASP A 153 -19.28 -12.00 -5.36
CA ASP A 153 -20.17 -12.69 -4.43
C ASP A 153 -19.41 -13.27 -3.24
N LYS A 154 -18.26 -13.88 -3.47
CA LYS A 154 -17.40 -14.42 -2.41
C LYS A 154 -16.77 -13.34 -1.53
N LYS A 155 -16.55 -12.14 -2.04
CA LYS A 155 -16.15 -10.99 -1.22
C LYS A 155 -17.28 -10.55 -0.29
N ASN A 156 -18.49 -10.46 -0.82
CA ASN A 156 -19.68 -10.10 -0.04
C ASN A 156 -19.97 -11.16 1.04
N GLU A 157 -19.86 -12.45 0.70
CA GLU A 157 -20.00 -13.57 1.64
C GLU A 157 -18.98 -13.45 2.78
N LEU A 158 -17.69 -13.22 2.49
CA LEU A 158 -16.65 -13.03 3.49
C LEU A 158 -16.95 -11.83 4.41
N LEU A 159 -17.40 -10.72 3.85
CA LEU A 159 -17.75 -9.53 4.64
C LEU A 159 -18.98 -9.80 5.53
N HIS A 160 -19.98 -10.51 5.00
CA HIS A 160 -21.17 -10.88 5.76
C HIS A 160 -20.81 -11.84 6.90
N GLU A 161 -19.95 -12.82 6.68
CA GLU A 161 -19.46 -13.71 7.72
C GLU A 161 -18.74 -12.95 8.84
N LEU A 162 -17.85 -12.02 8.49
CA LEU A 162 -17.14 -11.18 9.46
C LEU A 162 -18.11 -10.28 10.25
N TYR A 163 -19.11 -9.71 9.58
CA TYR A 163 -20.13 -8.89 10.21
C TYR A 163 -21.03 -9.70 11.16
N SER A 164 -21.54 -10.84 10.72
CA SER A 164 -22.42 -11.71 11.52
C SER A 164 -21.73 -12.26 12.76
N ASN A 165 -20.40 -12.41 12.72
CA ASN A 165 -19.61 -12.83 13.87
C ASN A 165 -19.08 -11.64 14.71
N GLY A 166 -19.48 -10.40 14.40
CA GLY A 166 -19.14 -9.22 15.18
C GLY A 166 -17.70 -8.71 15.01
N TYR A 167 -16.94 -9.20 14.03
CA TYR A 167 -15.57 -8.74 13.79
C TYR A 167 -15.48 -7.40 13.06
N ILE A 168 -16.52 -7.08 12.29
CA ILE A 168 -16.63 -5.79 11.58
C ILE A 168 -18.04 -5.23 11.73
N HIS A 169 -18.17 -3.91 11.61
CA HIS A 169 -19.44 -3.19 11.58
C HIS A 169 -19.54 -2.36 10.32
N PHE A 170 -20.75 -2.24 9.76
CA PHE A 170 -20.99 -1.37 8.61
C PHE A 170 -21.56 -0.03 9.04
N GLY A 171 -21.21 1.03 8.29
CA GLY A 171 -21.82 2.34 8.45
C GLY A 171 -23.29 2.35 8.04
N LYS A 172 -24.07 3.28 8.62
CA LYS A 172 -25.54 3.39 8.40
C LYS A 172 -25.95 3.77 6.96
N LYS A 173 -25.04 4.23 6.11
CA LYS A 173 -25.38 4.65 4.73
C LYS A 173 -25.26 3.49 3.77
N VAL A 174 -26.36 3.10 3.15
CA VAL A 174 -26.51 1.94 2.25
C VAL A 174 -25.52 1.94 1.07
N ASN A 175 -25.13 3.11 0.58
CA ASN A 175 -24.20 3.23 -0.58
C ASN A 175 -22.75 3.47 -0.17
N ASN A 176 -22.42 3.32 1.10
CA ASN A 176 -21.09 3.62 1.60
C ASN A 176 -20.57 2.39 2.38
N LEU A 177 -19.67 1.63 1.77
CA LEU A 177 -19.01 0.48 2.38
C LEU A 177 -17.97 0.93 3.43
N ASN A 178 -18.40 1.78 4.37
CA ASN A 178 -17.59 2.11 5.52
C ASN A 178 -17.60 0.93 6.47
N ILE A 179 -16.41 0.41 6.74
CA ILE A 179 -16.19 -0.67 7.70
C ILE A 179 -15.59 -0.07 8.95
N LYS A 180 -16.14 -0.43 10.10
CA LYS A 180 -15.52 -0.18 11.40
C LYS A 180 -15.03 -1.49 11.98
N ILE A 181 -13.84 -1.46 12.56
CA ILE A 181 -13.27 -2.56 13.35
C ILE A 181 -12.95 -2.04 14.75
N ASP A 182 -13.02 -2.91 15.73
CA ASP A 182 -12.64 -2.57 17.09
C ASP A 182 -11.12 -2.69 17.23
N LEU A 183 -10.45 -1.55 17.43
CA LEU A 183 -9.01 -1.51 17.66
C LEU A 183 -8.71 -1.86 19.12
N GLY A 184 -7.67 -2.63 19.34
CA GLY A 184 -7.11 -2.84 20.67
C GLY A 184 -6.54 -1.54 21.27
N ASP A 185 -6.34 -1.52 22.59
CA ASP A 185 -5.72 -0.40 23.28
C ASP A 185 -4.25 -0.24 22.84
N THR A 186 -3.77 1.00 22.86
CA THR A 186 -2.36 1.31 22.52
C THR A 186 -1.39 0.94 23.63
N ASP A 187 -1.91 0.57 24.82
CA ASP A 187 -1.11 0.12 25.96
C ASP A 187 -0.75 -1.36 25.91
N ASP A 188 -1.31 -2.11 24.93
CA ASP A 188 -0.94 -3.50 24.69
C ASP A 188 0.47 -3.59 24.05
N ASP A 189 1.10 -4.76 24.20
CA ASP A 189 2.36 -5.04 23.54
C ASP A 189 2.20 -5.09 22.01
N ILE A 190 3.21 -4.59 21.31
CA ILE A 190 3.24 -4.61 19.83
C ILE A 190 3.62 -6.03 19.37
N ALA A 191 2.65 -6.74 18.81
CA ALA A 191 2.85 -8.07 18.26
C ALA A 191 3.58 -8.04 16.90
N TYR A 192 3.35 -7.00 16.09
CA TYR A 192 3.96 -6.88 14.77
C TYR A 192 4.08 -5.42 14.32
N LYS A 193 5.20 -5.12 13.63
CA LYS A 193 5.47 -3.82 13.02
C LYS A 193 5.32 -3.93 11.50
N VAL A 194 4.29 -3.29 10.94
CA VAL A 194 4.09 -3.22 9.49
C VAL A 194 4.96 -2.12 8.93
N THR A 195 6.02 -2.46 8.23
CA THR A 195 6.97 -1.51 7.61
C THR A 195 6.66 -1.23 6.14
N GLN A 196 5.73 -1.97 5.53
CA GLN A 196 5.29 -1.74 4.16
C GLN A 196 3.89 -2.31 3.94
N PHE A 197 3.09 -1.65 3.09
CA PHE A 197 1.73 -2.10 2.81
C PHE A 197 1.62 -3.09 1.65
N GLU A 198 2.70 -3.32 0.92
CA GLU A 198 2.69 -4.29 -0.16
C GLU A 198 2.55 -5.72 0.39
N ASN A 199 1.55 -6.45 -0.13
CA ASN A 199 1.29 -7.85 0.24
C ASN A 199 1.11 -8.10 1.76
N ILE A 200 0.48 -7.19 2.47
CA ILE A 200 0.30 -7.25 3.93
C ILE A 200 -0.28 -8.59 4.41
N GLY A 201 -1.30 -9.12 3.73
CA GLY A 201 -1.86 -10.41 4.10
C GLY A 201 -0.86 -11.58 4.01
N ASN A 202 0.12 -11.48 3.11
CA ASN A 202 1.20 -12.47 3.03
C ASN A 202 2.25 -12.27 4.13
N GLN A 203 2.44 -11.03 4.61
CA GLN A 203 3.30 -10.77 5.77
C GLN A 203 2.75 -11.48 7.00
N TYR A 204 1.41 -11.39 7.24
CA TYR A 204 0.76 -12.16 8.30
C TYR A 204 1.06 -13.65 8.20
N ILE A 205 0.73 -14.27 7.07
CA ILE A 205 0.94 -15.70 6.87
C ILE A 205 2.40 -16.11 7.08
N GLY A 206 3.32 -15.30 6.60
CA GLY A 206 4.73 -15.64 6.69
C GLY A 206 5.37 -15.47 8.05
N ASN A 207 4.82 -14.61 8.91
CA ASN A 207 5.37 -14.36 10.23
C ASN A 207 4.69 -15.20 11.33
N PHE A 208 3.40 -15.48 11.17
CA PHE A 208 2.60 -16.15 12.22
C PHE A 208 2.20 -17.59 11.87
N LYS A 209 2.33 -18.02 10.62
CA LYS A 209 1.98 -19.37 10.22
C LYS A 209 3.21 -20.23 9.93
N LYS A 210 3.33 -21.39 10.62
CA LYS A 210 4.41 -22.36 10.36
C LYS A 210 4.36 -22.88 8.90
N GLY A 211 5.53 -23.21 8.35
CA GLY A 211 5.63 -23.79 7.01
C GLY A 211 5.70 -22.77 5.87
N TYR A 212 6.11 -21.55 6.17
CA TYR A 212 6.40 -20.52 5.17
C TYR A 212 7.83 -19.98 5.34
N LYS A 213 8.44 -19.55 4.24
CA LYS A 213 9.70 -18.83 4.21
C LYS A 213 9.63 -17.62 3.30
N GLN A 214 10.48 -16.65 3.51
CA GLN A 214 10.52 -15.44 2.69
C GLN A 214 11.15 -15.71 1.33
N CYS A 215 10.64 -15.05 0.28
CA CYS A 215 11.27 -15.02 -1.02
C CYS A 215 12.62 -14.30 -0.92
N SER A 216 13.68 -14.91 -1.46
CA SER A 216 15.05 -14.37 -1.40
C SER A 216 15.27 -13.20 -2.38
N ASN A 217 14.28 -12.80 -3.19
CA ASN A 217 14.40 -11.62 -4.03
C ASN A 217 14.18 -10.36 -3.19
N PRO A 218 15.20 -9.46 -3.07
CA PRO A 218 15.08 -8.22 -2.32
C PRO A 218 13.85 -7.42 -2.78
N GLY A 219 13.09 -6.86 -1.84
CA GLY A 219 11.87 -6.09 -2.12
C GLY A 219 10.64 -6.90 -2.53
N CYS A 220 10.75 -8.24 -2.67
CA CYS A 220 9.60 -9.06 -3.07
C CYS A 220 8.51 -9.17 -1.98
N GLY A 221 8.88 -9.24 -0.70
CA GLY A 221 7.97 -9.38 0.44
C GLY A 221 7.07 -10.63 0.46
N ARG A 222 7.10 -11.47 -0.60
CA ARG A 222 6.27 -12.67 -0.71
C ARG A 222 6.81 -13.81 0.12
N LYS A 223 5.89 -14.58 0.69
CA LYS A 223 6.20 -15.81 1.42
C LYS A 223 5.92 -17.04 0.54
N ILE A 224 6.80 -18.03 0.65
CA ILE A 224 6.75 -19.29 -0.08
C ILE A 224 6.26 -20.35 0.89
N ARG A 225 5.20 -21.06 0.53
CA ARG A 225 4.70 -22.18 1.34
C ARG A 225 5.65 -23.36 1.20
N ILE A 226 6.09 -23.92 2.33
CA ILE A 226 6.91 -25.12 2.40
C ILE A 226 5.96 -26.30 2.55
N LYS A 227 5.80 -27.10 1.51
CA LYS A 227 4.93 -28.30 1.49
C LYS A 227 5.70 -29.58 1.79
N SER A 228 6.97 -29.59 1.46
CA SER A 228 7.86 -30.76 1.61
C SER A 228 9.28 -30.35 1.99
N LYS A 229 10.11 -31.32 2.36
CA LYS A 229 11.54 -31.05 2.63
C LYS A 229 12.26 -30.43 1.42
N ASN A 230 11.88 -30.80 0.21
CA ASN A 230 12.46 -30.26 -1.02
C ASN A 230 12.12 -28.78 -1.26
N ASP A 231 11.01 -28.28 -0.70
CA ASP A 231 10.64 -26.87 -0.84
C ASP A 231 11.57 -25.94 -0.05
N TYR A 232 12.36 -26.46 0.90
CA TYR A 232 13.37 -25.65 1.59
C TYR A 232 14.46 -25.12 0.65
N SER A 233 14.75 -25.82 -0.47
CA SER A 233 15.68 -25.38 -1.49
C SER A 233 15.12 -24.26 -2.40
N THR A 234 13.80 -24.11 -2.48
CA THR A 234 13.14 -23.09 -3.31
C THR A 234 13.44 -21.69 -2.79
N LYS A 235 14.30 -20.92 -3.46
CA LYS A 235 14.71 -19.57 -3.02
C LYS A 235 13.69 -18.48 -3.35
N TYR A 236 12.97 -18.60 -4.47
CA TYR A 236 12.12 -17.55 -5.01
C TYR A 236 10.65 -17.98 -5.12
N CYS A 237 9.72 -17.05 -4.94
CA CYS A 237 8.31 -17.28 -5.27
C CYS A 237 8.16 -17.47 -6.79
N SER A 238 7.03 -18.05 -7.23
CA SER A 238 6.79 -18.37 -8.64
C SER A 238 6.97 -17.18 -9.58
N LYS A 239 6.53 -15.97 -9.17
CA LYS A 239 6.71 -14.74 -9.97
C LYS A 239 8.19 -14.37 -10.10
N CYS A 240 8.92 -14.29 -8.99
CA CYS A 240 10.34 -13.94 -9.03
C CYS A 240 11.19 -15.00 -9.74
N ALA A 241 10.87 -16.28 -9.56
CA ALA A 241 11.54 -17.35 -10.29
C ALA A 241 11.34 -17.22 -11.81
N TYR A 242 10.13 -16.87 -12.25
CA TYR A 242 9.82 -16.61 -13.65
C TYR A 242 10.58 -15.40 -14.19
N GLU A 243 10.56 -14.27 -13.48
CA GLU A 243 11.27 -13.05 -13.88
C GLU A 243 12.78 -13.25 -13.97
N ILE A 244 13.37 -13.97 -13.00
CA ILE A 244 14.81 -14.30 -13.02
C ILE A 244 15.14 -15.19 -14.22
N LYS A 245 14.31 -16.21 -14.48
CA LYS A 245 14.49 -17.08 -15.66
C LYS A 245 14.41 -16.29 -16.95
N LEU A 246 13.48 -15.37 -17.07
CA LEU A 246 13.33 -14.53 -18.26
C LEU A 246 14.57 -13.64 -18.51
N LYS A 247 15.10 -13.02 -17.43
CA LYS A 247 16.35 -12.24 -17.49
C LYS A 247 17.53 -13.10 -17.94
N GLN A 248 17.67 -14.30 -17.40
CA GLN A 248 18.73 -15.22 -17.81
C GLN A 248 18.63 -15.63 -19.28
N VAL A 249 17.43 -15.95 -19.77
CA VAL A 249 17.20 -16.28 -21.19
C VAL A 249 17.57 -15.10 -22.08
N ASN A 250 17.17 -13.88 -21.74
CA ASN A 250 17.49 -12.69 -22.51
C ASN A 250 19.00 -12.40 -22.54
N GLN A 251 19.69 -12.57 -21.41
CA GLN A 251 21.14 -12.43 -21.35
C GLN A 251 21.86 -13.49 -22.22
N CYS A 252 21.39 -14.74 -22.19
CA CYS A 252 21.92 -15.78 -23.07
C CYS A 252 21.72 -15.45 -24.56
N LYS A 253 20.55 -14.91 -24.94
CA LYS A 253 20.30 -14.47 -26.32
C LYS A 253 21.23 -13.34 -26.75
N GLN A 254 21.45 -12.35 -25.87
CA GLN A 254 22.36 -11.22 -26.14
C GLN A 254 23.81 -11.71 -26.31
N ARG A 255 24.30 -12.60 -25.44
CA ARG A 255 25.64 -13.19 -25.55
C ARG A 255 25.82 -13.98 -26.86
N ARG A 256 24.79 -14.74 -27.28
CA ARG A 256 24.85 -15.45 -28.58
C ARG A 256 24.91 -14.52 -29.77
N LYS A 257 24.17 -13.39 -29.73
CA LYS A 257 24.28 -12.39 -30.80
C LYS A 257 25.67 -11.75 -30.87
N ALA A 258 26.25 -11.39 -29.73
CA ALA A 258 27.58 -10.77 -29.66
C ALA A 258 28.76 -11.73 -30.06
N ILE A 259 28.52 -13.03 -30.18
CA ILE A 259 29.50 -14.02 -30.66
C ILE A 259 29.38 -14.21 -32.18
N LEU A 260 28.23 -13.85 -32.77
CA LEU A 260 27.95 -14.03 -34.21
C LEU A 260 28.21 -12.76 -35.03
N GLU A 261 28.44 -11.63 -34.39
CA GLU A 261 28.95 -10.36 -34.95
C GLU A 261 30.49 -10.28 -34.79
#